data_aaf56242c64330e93418e40a9c0babc6
#
_entry.id   aaf56242c64330e93418e40a9c0babc6
#
_cell.length_a   1.000
_cell.length_b   1.000
_cell.length_c   1.000
_cell.angle_alpha   90.00
_cell.angle_beta   90.00
_cell.angle_gamma   90.00
#
_symmetry.space_group_name_H-M   'P 1'
#
loop_
_entity.id
_entity.type
_entity.pdbx_description
1 polymer ?
#
loop_
_entity_poly.entity_id
_entity_poly.type
_entity_poly.pdbx_seq_one_letter_code
_entity_poly.pdbx_strand_id
1 'polypeptide(L)'
;MKTIVQISLDVTDIAEALDTARMARRAGVDWLEAGTPLIIAEGMHGVRALRAEFPGVPIVADLKTMDGGWLEAQMMAQAGATHVVVMERAHPETIKVVVKAGRDFGVKVMGDNLGAPDMVASARRLEDLGCDFVIHHIGYDERRGIVAAGGVCPSPLDQLREVVAAVSVPMW
;
A
#
# COMPACT_ATOMS: atom_id res chain seq x y z
N MET A 1 -13.12 -12.57 11.08
CA MET A 1 -12.29 -11.31 11.01
C MET A 1 -13.19 -10.22 10.45
N LYS A 2 -13.15 -8.98 11.00
CA LYS A 2 -13.92 -7.86 10.42
C LYS A 2 -13.24 -7.44 9.12
N THR A 3 -14.01 -7.25 8.05
CA THR A 3 -13.49 -6.64 6.82
C THR A 3 -13.09 -5.21 7.10
N ILE A 4 -11.89 -4.82 6.69
CA ILE A 4 -11.36 -3.46 6.78
C ILE A 4 -11.56 -2.80 5.43
N VAL A 5 -12.08 -1.58 5.42
CA VAL A 5 -12.24 -0.77 4.21
C VAL A 5 -11.23 0.38 4.24
N GLN A 6 -10.42 0.46 3.20
CA GLN A 6 -9.44 1.54 2.99
C GLN A 6 -9.87 2.40 1.81
N ILE A 7 -9.52 3.68 1.85
CA ILE A 7 -9.57 4.57 0.69
C ILE A 7 -8.16 4.99 0.30
N SER A 8 -7.83 4.89 -0.99
CA SER A 8 -6.63 5.50 -1.54
C SER A 8 -6.92 6.95 -1.94
N LEU A 9 -6.09 7.87 -1.46
CA LEU A 9 -6.15 9.29 -1.78
C LEU A 9 -5.16 9.56 -2.93
N ASP A 10 -5.54 9.12 -4.13
CA ASP A 10 -4.75 9.27 -5.37
C ASP A 10 -5.00 10.65 -6.01
N VAL A 11 -4.82 11.69 -5.23
CA VAL A 11 -4.94 13.11 -5.59
C VAL A 11 -3.59 13.79 -5.46
N THR A 12 -3.45 15.02 -5.95
CA THR A 12 -2.18 15.75 -5.96
C THR A 12 -2.18 17.01 -5.11
N ASP A 13 -3.21 17.20 -4.29
CA ASP A 13 -3.41 18.37 -3.46
C ASP A 13 -3.87 17.96 -2.05
N ILE A 14 -3.28 18.56 -1.01
CA ILE A 14 -3.58 18.24 0.40
C ILE A 14 -5.01 18.59 0.76
N ALA A 15 -5.55 19.71 0.28
CA ALA A 15 -6.90 20.13 0.64
C ALA A 15 -7.93 19.15 0.08
N GLU A 16 -7.77 18.72 -1.17
CA GLU A 16 -8.61 17.69 -1.78
C GLU A 16 -8.49 16.35 -1.04
N ALA A 17 -7.26 15.96 -0.66
CA ALA A 17 -7.03 14.74 0.10
C ALA A 17 -7.75 14.76 1.45
N LEU A 18 -7.67 15.86 2.20
CA LEU A 18 -8.33 16.02 3.49
C LEU A 18 -9.86 16.02 3.36
N ASP A 19 -10.40 16.72 2.36
CA ASP A 19 -11.85 16.74 2.11
C ASP A 19 -12.37 15.34 1.76
N THR A 20 -11.67 14.63 0.89
CA THR A 20 -12.01 13.25 0.52
C THR A 20 -11.91 12.32 1.74
N ALA A 21 -10.86 12.45 2.55
CA ALA A 21 -10.69 11.66 3.76
C ALA A 21 -11.82 11.92 4.77
N ARG A 22 -12.26 13.18 4.96
CA ARG A 22 -13.41 13.52 5.81
C ARG A 22 -14.69 12.84 5.34
N MET A 23 -14.95 12.87 4.03
CA MET A 23 -16.12 12.18 3.45
C MET A 23 -16.04 10.66 3.67
N ALA A 24 -14.91 10.07 3.40
CA ALA A 24 -14.67 8.64 3.57
C ALA A 24 -14.84 8.20 5.04
N ARG A 25 -14.29 8.95 5.98
CA ARG A 25 -14.45 8.67 7.41
C ARG A 25 -15.91 8.78 7.89
N ARG A 26 -16.65 9.75 7.39
CA ARG A 26 -18.11 9.83 7.66
C ARG A 26 -18.89 8.66 7.08
N ALA A 27 -18.43 8.09 5.95
CA ALA A 27 -19.01 6.90 5.32
C ALA A 27 -18.61 5.59 6.02
N GLY A 28 -17.71 5.62 7.03
CA GLY A 28 -17.31 4.44 7.79
C GLY A 28 -16.07 3.72 7.26
N VAL A 29 -15.30 4.34 6.39
CA VAL A 29 -13.99 3.82 5.95
C VAL A 29 -13.06 3.69 7.16
N ASP A 30 -12.38 2.55 7.29
CA ASP A 30 -11.55 2.24 8.46
C ASP A 30 -10.14 2.87 8.36
N TRP A 31 -9.49 2.78 7.18
CA TRP A 31 -8.11 3.21 6.96
C TRP A 31 -8.01 4.27 5.85
N LEU A 32 -7.01 5.13 5.96
CA LEU A 32 -6.67 6.12 4.94
C LEU A 32 -5.33 5.75 4.31
N GLU A 33 -5.20 5.96 3.00
CA GLU A 33 -3.95 5.80 2.31
C GLU A 33 -3.54 7.11 1.65
N ALA A 34 -2.35 7.59 2.00
CA ALA A 34 -1.66 8.58 1.20
C ALA A 34 -1.16 7.88 -0.06
N GLY A 35 -1.91 8.03 -1.16
CA GLY A 35 -1.58 7.39 -2.42
C GLY A 35 -0.28 7.90 -3.00
N THR A 36 0.32 7.12 -3.90
CA THR A 36 1.58 7.49 -4.56
C THR A 36 1.53 8.89 -5.20
N PRO A 37 0.45 9.30 -5.90
CA PRO A 37 0.35 10.66 -6.45
C PRO A 37 0.44 11.75 -5.39
N LEU A 38 -0.23 11.58 -4.25
CA LEU A 38 -0.19 12.54 -3.15
C LEU A 38 1.22 12.65 -2.55
N ILE A 39 1.89 11.51 -2.36
CA ILE A 39 3.27 11.51 -1.83
C ILE A 39 4.24 12.16 -2.80
N ILE A 40 4.08 11.93 -4.12
CA ILE A 40 4.92 12.57 -5.14
C ILE A 40 4.72 14.09 -5.15
N ALA A 41 3.48 14.55 -5.06
CA ALA A 41 3.13 15.97 -5.11
C ALA A 41 3.52 16.72 -3.82
N GLU A 42 3.24 16.13 -2.66
CA GLU A 42 3.28 16.82 -1.36
C GLU A 42 4.36 16.26 -0.41
N GLY A 43 4.98 15.16 -0.77
CA GLY A 43 5.98 14.48 0.07
C GLY A 43 5.41 14.09 1.44
N MET A 44 6.27 14.19 2.46
CA MET A 44 5.89 13.90 3.86
C MET A 44 4.79 14.83 4.41
N HIS A 45 4.57 15.99 3.78
CA HIS A 45 3.55 16.94 4.24
C HIS A 45 2.14 16.37 4.10
N GLY A 46 1.86 15.61 3.02
CA GLY A 46 0.59 14.92 2.84
C GLY A 46 0.27 13.96 3.98
N VAL A 47 1.24 13.11 4.34
CA VAL A 47 1.10 12.15 5.46
C VAL A 47 0.93 12.87 6.80
N ARG A 48 1.71 13.93 7.06
CA ARG A 48 1.60 14.73 8.30
C ARG A 48 0.24 15.42 8.42
N ALA A 49 -0.29 15.95 7.32
CA ALA A 49 -1.60 16.59 7.30
C ALA A 49 -2.71 15.59 7.64
N LEU A 50 -2.68 14.40 7.02
CA LEU A 50 -3.62 13.32 7.34
C LEU A 50 -3.49 12.90 8.81
N ARG A 51 -2.28 12.73 9.33
CA ARG A 51 -2.06 12.35 10.73
C ARG A 51 -2.55 13.39 11.70
N ALA A 52 -2.34 14.67 11.40
CA ALA A 52 -2.78 15.78 12.26
C ALA A 52 -4.31 15.86 12.38
N GLU A 53 -5.02 15.60 11.26
CA GLU A 53 -6.48 15.67 11.25
C GLU A 53 -7.16 14.38 11.74
N PHE A 54 -6.53 13.23 11.49
CA PHE A 54 -7.08 11.93 11.86
C PHE A 54 -6.18 11.19 12.87
N PRO A 55 -6.03 11.71 14.10
CA PRO A 55 -5.24 11.05 15.12
C PRO A 55 -5.84 9.67 15.44
N GLY A 56 -4.99 8.63 15.50
CA GLY A 56 -5.42 7.26 15.79
C GLY A 56 -6.01 6.47 14.62
N VAL A 57 -6.27 7.09 13.47
CA VAL A 57 -6.67 6.35 12.26
C VAL A 57 -5.42 5.72 11.62
N PRO A 58 -5.45 4.44 11.20
CA PRO A 58 -4.36 3.88 10.41
C PRO A 58 -4.16 4.65 9.11
N ILE A 59 -2.90 5.01 8.82
CA ILE A 59 -2.48 5.69 7.60
C ILE A 59 -1.44 4.85 6.89
N VAL A 60 -1.75 4.47 5.66
CA VAL A 60 -0.83 3.77 4.75
C VAL A 60 -0.09 4.82 3.92
N ALA A 61 1.22 4.72 3.85
CA ALA A 61 2.04 5.50 2.91
C ALA A 61 2.41 4.61 1.72
N ASP A 62 1.74 4.82 0.59
CA ASP A 62 1.95 4.03 -0.63
C ASP A 62 3.11 4.60 -1.45
N LEU A 63 4.32 4.31 -0.99
CA LEU A 63 5.58 4.72 -1.62
C LEU A 63 5.91 3.92 -2.88
N LYS A 64 5.38 2.69 -2.99
CA LYS A 64 5.83 1.71 -3.98
C LYS A 64 7.35 1.57 -3.99
N THR A 65 7.94 1.46 -2.78
CA THR A 65 9.40 1.44 -2.58
C THR A 65 10.07 0.36 -3.43
N MET A 66 11.07 0.77 -4.23
CA MET A 66 11.90 -0.11 -5.05
C MET A 66 13.35 -0.15 -4.60
N ASP A 67 13.82 0.89 -3.91
CA ASP A 67 15.18 1.01 -3.35
C ASP A 67 15.20 2.08 -2.24
N GLY A 68 16.31 2.17 -1.48
CA GLY A 68 16.41 3.15 -0.38
C GLY A 68 15.45 2.89 0.79
N GLY A 69 14.95 1.68 0.92
CA GLY A 69 13.80 1.32 1.75
C GLY A 69 13.90 1.67 3.22
N TRP A 70 15.10 1.63 3.83
CA TRP A 70 15.27 2.04 5.22
C TRP A 70 14.89 3.51 5.45
N LEU A 71 15.47 4.39 4.63
CA LEU A 71 15.26 5.83 4.76
C LEU A 71 13.81 6.22 4.45
N GLU A 72 13.24 5.64 3.38
CA GLU A 72 11.86 5.91 3.00
C GLU A 72 10.87 5.48 4.09
N ALA A 73 11.02 4.28 4.65
CA ALA A 73 10.19 3.81 5.75
C ALA A 73 10.34 4.69 7.01
N GLN A 74 11.57 5.09 7.35
CA GLN A 74 11.83 6.02 8.45
C GLN A 74 11.12 7.36 8.25
N MET A 75 11.22 7.94 7.05
CA MET A 75 10.59 9.23 6.74
C MET A 75 9.07 9.16 6.92
N MET A 76 8.42 8.11 6.42
CA MET A 76 6.97 7.96 6.52
C MET A 76 6.53 7.67 7.96
N ALA A 77 7.28 6.86 8.70
CA ALA A 77 7.02 6.64 10.12
C ALA A 77 7.09 7.97 10.92
N GLN A 78 8.11 8.79 10.66
CA GLN A 78 8.26 10.12 11.28
C GLN A 78 7.18 11.12 10.83
N ALA A 79 6.59 10.93 9.66
CA ALA A 79 5.45 11.71 9.19
C ALA A 79 4.13 11.25 9.85
N GLY A 80 4.10 10.11 10.51
CA GLY A 80 2.94 9.57 11.20
C GLY A 80 2.19 8.48 10.44
N ALA A 81 2.79 7.90 9.39
CA ALA A 81 2.25 6.67 8.79
C ALA A 81 2.27 5.52 9.81
N THR A 82 1.32 4.61 9.67
CA THR A 82 1.26 3.36 10.45
C THR A 82 1.66 2.15 9.61
N HIS A 83 1.59 2.30 8.28
CA HIS A 83 1.93 1.28 7.30
C HIS A 83 2.74 1.92 6.17
N VAL A 84 3.67 1.15 5.60
CA VAL A 84 4.45 1.53 4.42
C VAL A 84 4.40 0.42 3.38
N VAL A 85 4.40 0.80 2.10
CA VAL A 85 4.31 -0.15 0.98
C VAL A 85 5.67 -0.34 0.33
N VAL A 86 6.07 -1.61 0.13
CA VAL A 86 7.25 -2.01 -0.63
C VAL A 86 6.85 -2.94 -1.77
N MET A 87 7.47 -2.76 -2.93
CA MET A 87 7.17 -3.59 -4.10
C MET A 87 7.80 -4.97 -4.01
N GLU A 88 7.06 -6.02 -4.39
CA GLU A 88 7.61 -7.38 -4.55
C GLU A 88 8.73 -7.42 -5.57
N ARG A 89 8.65 -6.58 -6.61
CA ARG A 89 9.64 -6.48 -7.68
C ARG A 89 10.96 -5.82 -7.25
N ALA A 90 11.03 -5.27 -6.04
CA ALA A 90 12.27 -4.77 -5.46
C ALA A 90 13.27 -5.90 -5.18
N HIS A 91 14.54 -5.53 -5.04
CA HIS A 91 15.55 -6.49 -4.61
C HIS A 91 15.21 -7.05 -3.23
N PRO A 92 15.43 -8.35 -2.95
CA PRO A 92 15.09 -8.94 -1.64
C PRO A 92 15.69 -8.19 -0.45
N GLU A 93 16.90 -7.66 -0.59
CA GLU A 93 17.53 -6.87 0.47
C GLU A 93 16.79 -5.56 0.74
N THR A 94 16.20 -4.92 -0.29
CA THR A 94 15.35 -3.74 -0.10
C THR A 94 14.13 -4.09 0.75
N ILE A 95 13.44 -5.20 0.44
CA ILE A 95 12.28 -5.65 1.22
C ILE A 95 12.68 -5.93 2.67
N LYS A 96 13.79 -6.65 2.89
CA LYS A 96 14.29 -6.95 4.25
C LYS A 96 14.63 -5.69 5.06
N VAL A 97 15.24 -4.67 4.43
CA VAL A 97 15.57 -3.44 5.16
C VAL A 97 14.34 -2.60 5.45
N VAL A 98 13.30 -2.62 4.58
CA VAL A 98 12.00 -2.00 4.88
C VAL A 98 11.34 -2.72 6.06
N VAL A 99 11.31 -4.06 6.07
CA VAL A 99 10.79 -4.86 7.18
C VAL A 99 11.53 -4.58 8.49
N LYS A 100 12.87 -4.47 8.43
CA LYS A 100 13.66 -4.08 9.59
C LYS A 100 13.31 -2.68 10.07
N ALA A 101 13.22 -1.70 9.16
CA ALA A 101 12.81 -0.33 9.48
C ALA A 101 11.40 -0.31 10.10
N GLY A 102 10.48 -1.10 9.56
CA GLY A 102 9.13 -1.26 10.13
C GLY A 102 9.14 -1.64 11.60
N ARG A 103 9.98 -2.61 11.97
CA ARG A 103 10.16 -3.03 13.36
C ARG A 103 10.79 -1.94 14.23
N ASP A 104 11.82 -1.28 13.72
CA ASP A 104 12.59 -0.26 14.45
C ASP A 104 11.77 1.03 14.70
N PHE A 105 10.91 1.40 13.76
CA PHE A 105 10.09 2.62 13.83
C PHE A 105 8.61 2.37 14.19
N GLY A 106 8.21 1.11 14.39
CA GLY A 106 6.86 0.76 14.82
C GLY A 106 5.79 0.91 13.74
N VAL A 107 6.15 0.79 12.46
CA VAL A 107 5.21 0.75 11.33
C VAL A 107 5.12 -0.65 10.74
N LYS A 108 3.96 -0.99 10.19
CA LYS A 108 3.72 -2.24 9.49
C LYS A 108 4.16 -2.16 8.04
N VAL A 109 4.59 -3.28 7.49
CA VAL A 109 5.07 -3.36 6.11
C VAL A 109 4.09 -4.15 5.26
N MET A 110 3.62 -3.53 4.19
CA MET A 110 2.73 -4.11 3.19
C MET A 110 3.52 -4.37 1.91
N GLY A 111 3.61 -5.63 1.51
CA GLY A 111 4.26 -6.03 0.26
C GLY A 111 3.26 -6.01 -0.89
N ASP A 112 3.54 -5.24 -1.94
CA ASP A 112 2.66 -5.10 -3.11
C ASP A 112 3.16 -6.01 -4.24
N ASN A 113 2.28 -6.89 -4.74
CA ASN A 113 2.58 -7.82 -5.83
C ASN A 113 2.29 -7.27 -7.23
N LEU A 114 2.04 -5.96 -7.35
CA LEU A 114 1.81 -5.30 -8.64
C LEU A 114 2.88 -5.68 -9.67
N GLY A 115 2.44 -6.14 -10.82
CA GLY A 115 3.32 -6.55 -11.92
C GLY A 115 4.09 -7.86 -11.68
N ALA A 116 3.75 -8.63 -10.68
CA ALA A 116 4.32 -9.95 -10.48
C ALA A 116 3.80 -10.94 -11.54
N PRO A 117 4.67 -11.76 -12.13
CA PRO A 117 4.26 -12.74 -13.15
C PRO A 117 3.46 -13.91 -12.55
N ASP A 118 3.65 -14.19 -11.27
CA ASP A 118 2.94 -15.21 -10.49
C ASP A 118 2.54 -14.62 -9.15
N MET A 119 1.26 -14.35 -8.99
CA MET A 119 0.71 -13.69 -7.81
C MET A 119 0.80 -14.56 -6.55
N VAL A 120 0.69 -15.88 -6.70
CA VAL A 120 0.78 -16.82 -5.57
C VAL A 120 2.22 -16.94 -5.08
N ALA A 121 3.17 -17.12 -5.99
CA ALA A 121 4.59 -17.19 -5.65
C ALA A 121 5.07 -15.85 -5.04
N SER A 122 4.61 -14.73 -5.59
CA SER A 122 4.89 -13.39 -5.09
C SER A 122 4.40 -13.20 -3.65
N ALA A 123 3.17 -13.59 -3.36
CA ALA A 123 2.60 -13.47 -2.02
C ALA A 123 3.40 -14.27 -0.98
N ARG A 124 3.76 -15.52 -1.30
CA ARG A 124 4.62 -16.36 -0.44
C ARG A 124 5.97 -15.71 -0.20
N ARG A 125 6.59 -15.21 -1.25
CA ARG A 125 7.90 -14.53 -1.14
C ARG A 125 7.84 -13.31 -0.22
N LEU A 126 6.79 -12.50 -0.31
CA LEU A 126 6.59 -11.34 0.56
C LEU A 126 6.42 -11.75 2.03
N GLU A 127 5.64 -12.79 2.29
CA GLU A 127 5.49 -13.37 3.63
C GLU A 127 6.82 -13.90 4.16
N ASP A 128 7.57 -14.69 3.36
CA ASP A 128 8.87 -15.25 3.73
C ASP A 128 9.91 -14.16 4.02
N LEU A 129 9.82 -13.01 3.36
CA LEU A 129 10.68 -11.84 3.59
C LEU A 129 10.25 -11.02 4.82
N GLY A 130 9.10 -11.35 5.41
CA GLY A 130 8.63 -10.82 6.69
C GLY A 130 7.68 -9.63 6.59
N CYS A 131 7.04 -9.40 5.44
CA CYS A 131 5.97 -8.41 5.33
C CYS A 131 4.80 -8.77 6.26
N ASP A 132 4.17 -7.76 6.86
CA ASP A 132 3.02 -7.95 7.76
C ASP A 132 1.72 -8.17 6.98
N PHE A 133 1.65 -7.68 5.73
CA PHE A 133 0.50 -7.78 4.82
C PHE A 133 0.99 -8.03 3.40
N VAL A 134 0.12 -8.63 2.59
CA VAL A 134 0.31 -8.71 1.13
C VAL A 134 -0.81 -7.95 0.43
N ILE A 135 -0.45 -7.05 -0.50
CA ILE A 135 -1.38 -6.35 -1.38
C ILE A 135 -1.52 -7.16 -2.68
N HIS A 136 -2.75 -7.58 -3.00
CA HIS A 136 -3.07 -8.22 -4.28
C HIS A 136 -3.55 -7.16 -5.27
N HIS A 137 -2.69 -6.79 -6.21
CA HIS A 137 -2.85 -5.57 -7.00
C HIS A 137 -2.76 -5.84 -8.50
N ILE A 138 -3.79 -5.39 -9.24
CA ILE A 138 -3.76 -5.30 -10.70
C ILE A 138 -3.63 -3.83 -11.09
N GLY A 139 -2.57 -3.50 -11.84
CA GLY A 139 -2.20 -2.14 -12.15
C GLY A 139 -3.26 -1.36 -12.92
N TYR A 140 -3.34 -0.06 -12.65
CA TYR A 140 -4.25 0.84 -13.33
C TYR A 140 -3.95 0.90 -14.85
N ASP A 141 -2.68 1.08 -15.22
CA ASP A 141 -2.27 1.16 -16.62
C ASP A 141 -2.37 -0.20 -17.33
N GLU A 142 -2.08 -1.30 -16.63
CA GLU A 142 -2.30 -2.66 -17.14
C GLU A 142 -3.76 -2.86 -17.53
N ARG A 143 -4.70 -2.54 -16.64
CA ARG A 143 -6.15 -2.64 -16.90
C ARG A 143 -6.56 -1.82 -18.10
N ARG A 144 -6.09 -0.57 -18.20
CA ARG A 144 -6.37 0.31 -19.34
C ARG A 144 -5.76 -0.20 -20.64
N GLY A 145 -4.53 -0.69 -20.60
CA GLY A 145 -3.84 -1.26 -21.75
C GLY A 145 -4.57 -2.47 -22.31
N ILE A 146 -5.01 -3.39 -21.45
CA ILE A 146 -5.79 -4.58 -21.84
C ILE A 146 -7.09 -4.17 -22.53
N VAL A 147 -7.84 -3.23 -21.94
CA VAL A 147 -9.12 -2.75 -22.51
C VAL A 147 -8.88 -2.03 -23.86
N ALA A 148 -7.84 -1.19 -23.95
CA ALA A 148 -7.50 -0.49 -25.18
C ALA A 148 -7.09 -1.45 -26.32
N ALA A 149 -6.53 -2.61 -25.99
CA ALA A 149 -6.22 -3.68 -26.94
C ALA A 149 -7.43 -4.57 -27.27
N GLY A 150 -8.63 -4.25 -26.79
CA GLY A 150 -9.85 -5.06 -27.00
C GLY A 150 -9.94 -6.30 -26.12
N GLY A 151 -9.10 -6.43 -25.11
CA GLY A 151 -9.15 -7.53 -24.14
C GLY A 151 -10.15 -7.30 -23.01
N VAL A 152 -10.41 -8.36 -22.26
CA VAL A 152 -11.24 -8.30 -21.03
C VAL A 152 -10.33 -8.03 -19.85
N CYS A 153 -10.63 -6.95 -19.11
CA CYS A 153 -9.88 -6.63 -17.90
C CYS A 153 -10.07 -7.75 -16.84
N PRO A 154 -8.97 -8.34 -16.33
CA PRO A 154 -9.08 -9.33 -15.26
C PRO A 154 -9.69 -8.68 -14.00
N SER A 155 -10.49 -9.44 -13.28
CA SER A 155 -10.97 -9.04 -11.96
C SER A 155 -9.85 -9.21 -10.94
N PRO A 156 -9.64 -8.26 -10.02
CA PRO A 156 -8.73 -8.49 -8.89
C PRO A 156 -9.17 -9.66 -8.00
N LEU A 157 -10.40 -10.15 -8.16
CA LEU A 157 -10.91 -11.30 -7.43
C LEU A 157 -10.57 -12.65 -8.07
N ASP A 158 -10.12 -12.68 -9.35
CA ASP A 158 -9.96 -13.91 -10.11
C ASP A 158 -8.96 -14.89 -9.46
N GLN A 159 -7.83 -14.40 -8.96
CA GLN A 159 -6.81 -15.20 -8.28
C GLN A 159 -6.79 -15.01 -6.75
N LEU A 160 -7.63 -14.12 -6.22
CA LEU A 160 -7.60 -13.75 -4.81
C LEU A 160 -7.72 -14.96 -3.88
N ARG A 161 -8.61 -15.91 -4.21
CA ARG A 161 -8.82 -17.11 -3.37
C ARG A 161 -7.55 -17.96 -3.27
N GLU A 162 -6.84 -18.13 -4.36
CA GLU A 162 -5.59 -18.90 -4.42
C GLU A 162 -4.48 -18.20 -3.66
N VAL A 163 -4.37 -16.89 -3.83
CA VAL A 163 -3.39 -16.05 -3.13
C VAL A 163 -3.66 -16.05 -1.62
N VAL A 164 -4.90 -15.86 -1.20
CA VAL A 164 -5.28 -15.93 0.23
C VAL A 164 -4.99 -17.29 0.84
N ALA A 165 -5.21 -18.39 0.10
CA ALA A 165 -4.90 -19.73 0.57
C ALA A 165 -3.40 -20.04 0.66
N ALA A 166 -2.55 -19.22 0.02
CA ALA A 166 -1.12 -19.44 -0.08
C ALA A 166 -0.32 -18.85 1.08
N VAL A 167 -0.88 -17.89 1.83
CA VAL A 167 -0.22 -17.13 2.89
C VAL A 167 -1.03 -17.11 4.18
N SER A 168 -0.38 -16.85 5.30
CA SER A 168 -1.02 -16.71 6.62
C SER A 168 -1.19 -15.25 7.03
N VAL A 169 -0.40 -14.34 6.44
CA VAL A 169 -0.53 -12.89 6.67
C VAL A 169 -1.80 -12.34 6.04
N PRO A 170 -2.38 -11.28 6.60
CA PRO A 170 -3.56 -10.63 6.01
C PRO A 170 -3.31 -10.17 4.58
N MET A 171 -4.36 -10.32 3.74
CA MET A 171 -4.38 -9.79 2.38
C MET A 171 -5.08 -8.43 2.34
N TRP A 172 -4.56 -7.59 1.47
CA TRP A 172 -5.06 -6.24 1.21
C TRP A 172 -5.37 -6.03 -0.27
#